data_ffc0aa121a4e11417e67f36c501cd268
#
_entry.id   ffc0aa121a4e11417e67f36c501cd268
#
_cell.length_a   1.000
_cell.length_b   1.000
_cell.length_c   1.000
_cell.angle_alpha   90.00
_cell.angle_beta   90.00
_cell.angle_gamma   90.00
#
_symmetry.space_group_name_H-M   'P 1'
#
loop_
_entity.id
_entity.type
_entity.pdbx_description
1 polymer ?
#
loop_
_entity_poly.entity_id
_entity_poly.type
_entity_poly.pdbx_seq_one_letter_code
_entity_poly.pdbx_strand_id
1 'polypeptide(L)'
;VNNLHALGCTDLQAFGVIGNDLWGEQLMQKLNEIDINSEGIIIQGKHWDTPSYVKPYKNNIELNRIDFGNFNNLDKETLNCLLSILEKNLQYQDIVIISQQIAKSLFVDEFIKKLLILMNKFCDTLFIVDSRHYSDCFPNAILKFNEFTAENMVGNDANEGVDVKSNNSIKTAKILSKKLNQTIFITRGINGCILVDEGEIKEIPSIKITGEIDTVGAGDSMLAGICIALVDGQDAYNSACLGTLAAAVSIKKLYQTGTVTPNELLLIAN
;
A
#
# COMPACT_ATOMS: atom_id res chain seq x y z
N VAL A 1 -5.51 4.43 -4.90
CA VAL A 1 -6.18 4.98 -6.10
C VAL A 1 -6.18 6.49 -6.06
N ASN A 2 -6.82 7.16 -5.08
CA ASN A 2 -6.97 8.62 -5.03
C ASN A 2 -5.62 9.38 -5.11
N ASN A 3 -4.57 8.88 -4.45
CA ASN A 3 -3.22 9.48 -4.51
C ASN A 3 -2.62 9.40 -5.93
N LEU A 4 -2.82 8.30 -6.64
CA LEU A 4 -2.35 8.15 -8.03
C LEU A 4 -3.11 9.10 -8.97
N HIS A 5 -4.44 9.20 -8.82
CA HIS A 5 -5.25 10.15 -9.58
C HIS A 5 -4.78 11.59 -9.36
N ALA A 6 -4.60 12.00 -8.09
CA ALA A 6 -4.13 13.35 -7.75
C ALA A 6 -2.74 13.67 -8.29
N LEU A 7 -1.87 12.67 -8.43
CA LEU A 7 -0.54 12.77 -9.05
C LEU A 7 -0.61 12.80 -10.59
N GLY A 8 -1.80 12.65 -11.20
CA GLY A 8 -2.02 12.80 -12.63
C GLY A 8 -2.16 11.50 -13.41
N CYS A 9 -2.24 10.34 -12.75
CA CYS A 9 -2.56 9.09 -13.44
C CYS A 9 -4.02 9.12 -13.91
N THR A 10 -4.25 8.85 -15.18
CA THR A 10 -5.59 8.86 -15.81
C THR A 10 -6.13 7.47 -16.11
N ASP A 11 -5.26 6.49 -16.33
CA ASP A 11 -5.65 5.09 -16.57
C ASP A 11 -5.48 4.30 -15.25
N LEU A 12 -6.53 4.35 -14.44
CA LEU A 12 -6.57 3.71 -13.12
C LEU A 12 -7.76 2.77 -13.02
N GLN A 13 -7.50 1.57 -12.52
CA GLN A 13 -8.53 0.58 -12.28
C GLN A 13 -8.49 0.12 -10.82
N ALA A 14 -9.67 0.00 -10.20
CA ALA A 14 -9.82 -0.48 -8.82
C ALA A 14 -10.34 -1.93 -8.81
N PHE A 15 -9.73 -2.76 -7.98
CA PHE A 15 -10.12 -4.15 -7.75
C PHE A 15 -10.36 -4.40 -6.27
N GLY A 16 -11.42 -5.11 -5.93
CA GLY A 16 -11.72 -5.45 -4.56
C GLY A 16 -13.11 -6.01 -4.35
N VAL A 17 -13.46 -6.21 -3.10
CA VAL A 17 -14.81 -6.68 -2.70
C VAL A 17 -15.40 -5.70 -1.71
N ILE A 18 -16.63 -5.30 -1.95
CA ILE A 18 -17.42 -4.44 -1.07
C ILE A 18 -18.72 -5.14 -0.67
N GLY A 19 -19.32 -4.68 0.42
CA GLY A 19 -20.65 -5.10 0.85
C GLY A 19 -21.74 -4.35 0.09
N ASN A 20 -22.96 -4.87 0.19
CA ASN A 20 -24.16 -4.13 -0.20
C ASN A 20 -24.62 -3.25 0.97
N ASP A 21 -23.82 -2.22 1.28
CA ASP A 21 -23.98 -1.35 2.44
C ASP A 21 -23.63 0.12 2.09
N LEU A 22 -23.91 1.03 3.01
CA LEU A 22 -23.68 2.47 2.83
C LEU A 22 -22.22 2.80 2.48
N TRP A 23 -21.27 2.08 3.07
CA TRP A 23 -19.84 2.34 2.84
C TRP A 23 -19.41 1.90 1.44
N GLY A 24 -19.97 0.79 0.95
CA GLY A 24 -19.79 0.33 -0.43
C GLY A 24 -20.37 1.31 -1.45
N GLU A 25 -21.58 1.79 -1.21
CA GLU A 25 -22.20 2.82 -2.07
C GLU A 25 -21.34 4.10 -2.11
N GLN A 26 -20.89 4.58 -0.95
CA GLN A 26 -20.01 5.75 -0.88
C GLN A 26 -18.69 5.54 -1.59
N LEU A 27 -18.06 4.35 -1.46
CA LEU A 27 -16.82 4.03 -2.16
C LEU A 27 -17.03 4.09 -3.68
N MET A 28 -18.09 3.46 -4.19
CA MET A 28 -18.42 3.49 -5.63
C MET A 28 -18.69 4.90 -6.12
N GLN A 29 -19.42 5.71 -5.35
CA GLN A 29 -19.64 7.11 -5.68
C GLN A 29 -18.32 7.87 -5.79
N LYS A 30 -17.40 7.70 -4.82
CA LYS A 30 -16.09 8.37 -4.82
C LYS A 30 -15.21 7.94 -5.99
N LEU A 31 -15.21 6.69 -6.38
CA LEU A 31 -14.49 6.22 -7.55
C LEU A 31 -15.05 6.85 -8.84
N ASN A 32 -16.38 6.93 -8.95
CA ASN A 32 -17.05 7.54 -10.09
C ASN A 32 -16.81 9.05 -10.18
N GLU A 33 -16.76 9.78 -9.04
CA GLU A 33 -16.48 11.23 -9.00
C GLU A 33 -15.11 11.60 -9.61
N ILE A 34 -14.17 10.65 -9.66
CA ILE A 34 -12.82 10.83 -10.21
C ILE A 34 -12.54 9.91 -11.41
N ASP A 35 -13.59 9.44 -12.08
CA ASP A 35 -13.53 8.63 -13.31
C ASP A 35 -12.65 7.37 -13.23
N ILE A 36 -12.62 6.71 -12.07
CA ILE A 36 -11.87 5.46 -11.89
C ILE A 36 -12.67 4.28 -12.44
N ASN A 37 -12.02 3.45 -13.27
CA ASN A 37 -12.62 2.18 -13.69
C ASN A 37 -12.80 1.25 -12.48
N SER A 38 -14.05 0.99 -12.12
CA SER A 38 -14.45 0.19 -10.96
C SER A 38 -15.07 -1.17 -11.34
N GLU A 39 -14.94 -1.62 -12.58
CA GLU A 39 -15.46 -2.94 -13.02
C GLU A 39 -14.87 -4.10 -12.21
N GLY A 40 -13.70 -3.92 -11.63
CA GLY A 40 -13.04 -4.88 -10.74
C GLY A 40 -13.54 -4.85 -9.29
N ILE A 41 -14.49 -3.97 -8.95
CA ILE A 41 -15.12 -3.94 -7.62
C ILE A 41 -16.35 -4.85 -7.62
N ILE A 42 -16.25 -5.94 -6.85
CA ILE A 42 -17.33 -6.94 -6.77
C ILE A 42 -18.16 -6.70 -5.52
N ILE A 43 -19.48 -6.68 -5.66
CA ILE A 43 -20.40 -6.55 -4.52
C ILE A 43 -20.75 -7.95 -4.01
N GLN A 44 -20.38 -8.25 -2.77
CA GLN A 44 -20.84 -9.47 -2.09
C GLN A 44 -21.91 -9.12 -1.06
N GLY A 45 -23.16 -9.52 -1.33
CA GLY A 45 -24.30 -9.08 -0.55
C GLY A 45 -24.54 -9.83 0.77
N LYS A 46 -23.78 -10.89 1.05
CA LYS A 46 -23.90 -11.69 2.30
C LYS A 46 -22.52 -11.97 2.88
N HIS A 47 -22.44 -11.97 4.21
CA HIS A 47 -21.22 -12.27 4.95
C HIS A 47 -20.01 -11.38 4.59
N TRP A 48 -20.30 -10.17 4.07
CA TRP A 48 -19.29 -9.19 3.72
C TRP A 48 -19.79 -7.78 3.98
N ASP A 49 -19.16 -7.10 4.89
CA ASP A 49 -19.32 -5.66 5.12
C ASP A 49 -18.14 -4.92 4.47
N THR A 50 -18.42 -3.77 3.88
CA THR A 50 -17.35 -2.95 3.31
C THR A 50 -16.37 -2.52 4.39
N PRO A 51 -15.09 -2.90 4.30
CA PRO A 51 -14.09 -2.54 5.29
C PRO A 51 -13.98 -1.02 5.45
N SER A 52 -14.27 -0.53 6.64
CA SER A 52 -14.30 0.91 6.92
C SER A 52 -13.79 1.23 8.31
N TYR A 53 -13.00 2.30 8.41
CA TYR A 53 -12.48 2.82 9.66
C TYR A 53 -13.13 4.17 9.97
N VAL A 54 -13.95 4.22 11.00
CA VAL A 54 -14.62 5.43 11.43
C VAL A 54 -13.93 6.01 12.65
N LYS A 55 -13.48 7.25 12.57
CA LYS A 55 -12.87 7.99 13.67
C LYS A 55 -13.82 9.10 14.15
N PRO A 56 -14.61 8.86 15.20
CA PRO A 56 -15.48 9.88 15.75
C PRO A 56 -14.66 10.96 16.48
N TYR A 57 -15.09 12.21 16.35
CA TYR A 57 -14.53 13.34 17.11
C TYR A 57 -15.60 13.97 17.99
N LYS A 58 -15.22 14.33 19.22
CA LYS A 58 -16.04 15.15 20.13
C LYS A 58 -15.20 16.29 20.66
N ASN A 59 -15.64 17.52 20.41
CA ASN A 59 -14.90 18.74 20.83
C ASN A 59 -13.42 18.73 20.37
N ASN A 60 -13.16 18.35 19.12
CA ASN A 60 -11.83 18.18 18.51
C ASN A 60 -10.94 17.09 19.17
N ILE A 61 -11.51 16.25 20.03
CA ILE A 61 -10.81 15.10 20.60
C ILE A 61 -11.20 13.85 19.80
N GLU A 62 -10.20 13.15 19.27
CA GLU A 62 -10.40 11.85 18.62
C GLU A 62 -10.85 10.82 19.66
N LEU A 63 -11.95 10.14 19.38
CA LEU A 63 -12.46 9.02 20.19
C LEU A 63 -11.94 7.69 19.62
N ASN A 64 -12.35 6.58 20.27
CA ASN A 64 -11.98 5.26 19.79
C ASN A 64 -12.49 5.01 18.37
N ARG A 65 -11.62 4.49 17.51
CA ARG A 65 -11.95 4.09 16.15
C ARG A 65 -12.93 2.93 16.16
N ILE A 66 -13.89 2.97 15.25
CA ILE A 66 -14.84 1.88 14.99
C ILE A 66 -14.47 1.24 13.66
N ASP A 67 -14.22 -0.06 13.66
CA ASP A 67 -13.77 -0.82 12.49
C ASP A 67 -14.91 -1.74 12.01
N PHE A 68 -15.28 -1.61 10.74
CA PHE A 68 -16.23 -2.49 10.04
C PHE A 68 -15.50 -3.45 9.10
N GLY A 69 -16.13 -4.59 8.78
CA GLY A 69 -15.58 -5.57 7.84
C GLY A 69 -14.53 -6.51 8.44
N ASN A 70 -14.44 -6.62 9.78
CA ASN A 70 -13.46 -7.49 10.44
C ASN A 70 -13.84 -8.98 10.43
N PHE A 71 -15.09 -9.32 10.10
CA PHE A 71 -15.64 -10.68 10.14
C PHE A 71 -16.08 -11.18 8.78
N ASN A 72 -15.53 -10.61 7.72
CA ASN A 72 -15.83 -10.95 6.34
C ASN A 72 -15.45 -12.40 6.02
N ASN A 73 -16.31 -13.05 5.24
CA ASN A 73 -16.07 -14.38 4.70
C ASN A 73 -16.25 -14.31 3.17
N LEU A 74 -15.18 -14.54 2.44
CA LEU A 74 -15.14 -14.42 0.98
C LEU A 74 -15.82 -15.64 0.34
N ASP A 75 -16.88 -15.41 -0.43
CA ASP A 75 -17.54 -16.43 -1.19
C ASP A 75 -16.69 -16.87 -2.39
N LYS A 76 -16.75 -18.15 -2.72
CA LYS A 76 -15.98 -18.74 -3.82
C LYS A 76 -16.37 -18.15 -5.19
N GLU A 77 -17.62 -17.80 -5.37
CA GLU A 77 -18.13 -17.17 -6.59
C GLU A 77 -17.54 -15.76 -6.75
N THR A 78 -17.58 -14.95 -5.67
CA THR A 78 -16.97 -13.61 -5.60
C THR A 78 -15.47 -13.68 -5.90
N LEU A 79 -14.76 -14.63 -5.28
CA LEU A 79 -13.34 -14.85 -5.52
C LEU A 79 -13.04 -15.14 -6.99
N ASN A 80 -13.78 -16.07 -7.61
CA ASN A 80 -13.56 -16.44 -9.00
C ASN A 80 -13.90 -15.31 -9.96
N CYS A 81 -14.96 -14.55 -9.69
CA CYS A 81 -15.33 -13.37 -10.47
C CYS A 81 -14.22 -12.31 -10.44
N LEU A 82 -13.76 -11.95 -9.24
CA LEU A 82 -12.68 -10.97 -9.07
C LEU A 82 -11.41 -11.37 -9.83
N LEU A 83 -10.96 -12.62 -9.66
CA LEU A 83 -9.76 -13.12 -10.33
C LEU A 83 -9.91 -13.20 -11.85
N SER A 84 -11.10 -13.53 -12.36
CA SER A 84 -11.36 -13.55 -13.80
C SER A 84 -11.28 -12.15 -14.41
N ILE A 85 -11.82 -11.14 -13.72
CA ILE A 85 -11.75 -9.75 -14.19
C ILE A 85 -10.30 -9.24 -14.08
N LEU A 86 -9.61 -9.54 -12.98
CA LEU A 86 -8.20 -9.17 -12.80
C LEU A 86 -7.34 -9.76 -13.93
N GLU A 87 -7.47 -11.06 -14.22
CA GLU A 87 -6.70 -11.74 -15.27
C GLU A 87 -6.89 -11.09 -16.65
N LYS A 88 -8.12 -10.71 -17.00
CA LYS A 88 -8.42 -10.05 -18.28
C LYS A 88 -7.75 -8.69 -18.41
N ASN A 89 -7.56 -7.98 -17.30
CA ASN A 89 -7.03 -6.63 -17.29
C ASN A 89 -5.50 -6.56 -17.11
N LEU A 90 -4.87 -7.60 -16.53
CA LEU A 90 -3.43 -7.59 -16.22
C LEU A 90 -2.54 -7.31 -17.43
N GLN A 91 -2.91 -7.77 -18.62
CA GLN A 91 -2.14 -7.54 -19.85
C GLN A 91 -2.06 -6.07 -20.29
N TYR A 92 -2.87 -5.20 -19.70
CA TYR A 92 -2.93 -3.77 -20.00
C TYR A 92 -2.36 -2.91 -18.87
N GLN A 93 -1.84 -3.52 -17.81
CA GLN A 93 -1.34 -2.80 -16.63
C GLN A 93 0.18 -2.75 -16.61
N ASP A 94 0.75 -1.58 -16.46
CA ASP A 94 2.19 -1.40 -16.22
C ASP A 94 2.56 -1.84 -14.79
N ILE A 95 1.70 -1.53 -13.81
CA ILE A 95 1.91 -1.86 -12.41
C ILE A 95 0.61 -2.24 -11.70
N VAL A 96 0.69 -3.22 -10.81
CA VAL A 96 -0.39 -3.62 -9.91
C VAL A 96 0.02 -3.40 -8.47
N ILE A 97 -0.77 -2.64 -7.75
CA ILE A 97 -0.59 -2.38 -6.33
C ILE A 97 -1.48 -3.32 -5.52
N ILE A 98 -0.85 -4.18 -4.73
CA ILE A 98 -1.51 -5.09 -3.81
C ILE A 98 -1.47 -4.47 -2.42
N SER A 99 -2.59 -3.86 -1.99
CA SER A 99 -2.71 -3.23 -0.67
C SER A 99 -3.51 -4.11 0.27
N GLN A 100 -2.87 -4.60 1.35
CA GLN A 100 -3.51 -5.44 2.35
C GLN A 100 -3.35 -4.80 3.74
N GLN A 101 -4.44 -4.27 4.27
CA GLN A 101 -4.46 -3.56 5.55
C GLN A 101 -5.30 -4.28 6.62
N ILE A 102 -6.13 -5.26 6.24
CA ILE A 102 -7.08 -5.96 7.09
C ILE A 102 -6.76 -7.44 7.12
N ALA A 103 -6.57 -8.02 8.30
CA ALA A 103 -6.05 -9.37 8.48
C ALA A 103 -6.95 -10.47 7.87
N LYS A 104 -8.26 -10.42 8.06
CA LYS A 104 -9.20 -11.43 7.60
C LYS A 104 -10.17 -10.83 6.60
N SER A 105 -9.79 -10.81 5.33
CA SER A 105 -10.64 -10.25 4.28
C SER A 105 -10.47 -11.01 2.96
N LEU A 106 -10.08 -10.31 1.91
CA LEU A 106 -9.82 -10.88 0.59
C LEU A 106 -8.64 -11.88 0.55
N PHE A 107 -7.64 -11.68 1.41
CA PHE A 107 -6.36 -12.44 1.38
C PHE A 107 -6.49 -13.81 2.08
N VAL A 108 -7.36 -14.66 1.58
CA VAL A 108 -7.43 -16.09 1.95
C VAL A 108 -6.40 -16.89 1.13
N ASP A 109 -5.99 -18.05 1.63
CA ASP A 109 -4.97 -18.89 0.97
C ASP A 109 -5.27 -19.17 -0.51
N GLU A 110 -6.54 -19.40 -0.85
CA GLU A 110 -6.95 -19.68 -2.23
C GLU A 110 -6.75 -18.44 -3.12
N PHE A 111 -7.07 -17.24 -2.63
CA PHE A 111 -6.82 -15.98 -3.35
C PHE A 111 -5.33 -15.78 -3.59
N ILE A 112 -4.52 -15.89 -2.53
CA ILE A 112 -3.06 -15.71 -2.61
C ILE A 112 -2.45 -16.68 -3.64
N LYS A 113 -2.80 -17.98 -3.56
CA LYS A 113 -2.30 -18.99 -4.50
C LYS A 113 -2.65 -18.66 -5.95
N LYS A 114 -3.89 -18.27 -6.23
CA LYS A 114 -4.33 -17.92 -7.59
C LYS A 114 -3.69 -16.62 -8.07
N LEU A 115 -3.54 -15.62 -7.19
CA LEU A 115 -2.85 -14.37 -7.51
C LEU A 115 -1.39 -14.61 -7.88
N LEU A 116 -0.67 -15.48 -7.16
CA LEU A 116 0.70 -15.85 -7.49
C LEU A 116 0.81 -16.52 -8.89
N ILE A 117 -0.17 -17.32 -9.27
CA ILE A 117 -0.22 -17.89 -10.64
C ILE A 117 -0.36 -16.77 -11.68
N LEU A 118 -1.21 -15.78 -11.42
CA LEU A 118 -1.37 -14.64 -12.32
C LEU A 118 -0.09 -13.78 -12.38
N MET A 119 0.54 -13.50 -11.25
CA MET A 119 1.81 -12.76 -11.21
C MET A 119 2.89 -13.45 -12.05
N ASN A 120 3.00 -14.77 -11.96
CA ASN A 120 3.96 -15.53 -12.77
C ASN A 120 3.59 -15.54 -14.27
N LYS A 121 2.29 -15.50 -14.60
CA LYS A 121 1.81 -15.46 -15.98
C LYS A 121 2.06 -14.11 -16.64
N PHE A 122 1.96 -13.02 -15.89
CA PHE A 122 2.10 -11.63 -16.34
C PHE A 122 3.39 -11.02 -15.79
N CYS A 123 4.53 -11.64 -16.08
CA CYS A 123 5.84 -11.25 -15.53
C CYS A 123 6.36 -9.90 -16.03
N ASP A 124 5.80 -9.35 -17.12
CA ASP A 124 6.14 -8.02 -17.61
C ASP A 124 5.42 -6.90 -16.84
N THR A 125 4.37 -7.21 -16.10
CA THR A 125 3.68 -6.27 -15.21
C THR A 125 4.44 -6.16 -13.90
N LEU A 126 4.71 -4.95 -13.42
CA LEU A 126 5.29 -4.74 -12.10
C LEU A 126 4.26 -5.03 -11.00
N PHE A 127 4.65 -5.71 -9.96
CA PHE A 127 3.81 -5.92 -8.77
C PHE A 127 4.48 -5.28 -7.56
N ILE A 128 3.76 -4.40 -6.87
CA ILE A 128 4.19 -3.83 -5.60
C ILE A 128 3.19 -4.18 -4.50
N VAL A 129 3.70 -4.63 -3.37
CA VAL A 129 2.91 -5.10 -2.23
C VAL A 129 3.11 -4.19 -1.03
N ASP A 130 2.02 -3.59 -0.54
CA ASP A 130 1.95 -2.91 0.76
C ASP A 130 1.04 -3.72 1.68
N SER A 131 1.63 -4.65 2.42
CA SER A 131 0.89 -5.57 3.27
C SER A 131 1.38 -5.53 4.71
N ARG A 132 0.44 -5.64 5.64
CA ARG A 132 0.73 -5.76 7.09
C ARG A 132 0.97 -7.19 7.53
N HIS A 133 0.44 -8.18 6.78
CA HIS A 133 0.37 -9.57 7.26
C HIS A 133 0.91 -10.60 6.27
N TYR A 134 1.05 -10.25 4.98
CA TYR A 134 1.33 -11.20 3.91
C TYR A 134 2.48 -10.77 2.98
N SER A 135 3.38 -9.87 3.44
CA SER A 135 4.47 -9.35 2.59
C SER A 135 5.41 -10.45 2.09
N ASP A 136 5.65 -11.49 2.88
CA ASP A 136 6.50 -12.64 2.55
C ASP A 136 5.81 -13.68 1.66
N CYS A 137 4.52 -13.51 1.38
CA CYS A 137 3.77 -14.42 0.52
C CYS A 137 3.95 -14.14 -0.98
N PHE A 138 4.57 -13.02 -1.37
CA PHE A 138 4.66 -12.56 -2.76
C PHE A 138 6.11 -12.52 -3.26
N PRO A 139 6.71 -13.66 -3.63
CA PRO A 139 8.03 -13.70 -4.27
C PRO A 139 7.95 -12.93 -5.61
N ASN A 140 9.04 -12.29 -5.99
CA ASN A 140 9.17 -11.49 -7.22
C ASN A 140 8.34 -10.18 -7.25
N ALA A 141 7.72 -9.77 -6.14
CA ALA A 141 7.10 -8.45 -6.02
C ALA A 141 8.09 -7.44 -5.40
N ILE A 142 7.91 -6.18 -5.71
CA ILE A 142 8.49 -5.09 -4.96
C ILE A 142 7.71 -4.97 -3.65
N LEU A 143 8.40 -4.86 -2.52
CA LEU A 143 7.77 -4.79 -1.20
C LEU A 143 7.87 -3.38 -0.63
N LYS A 144 6.79 -2.90 -0.05
CA LYS A 144 6.79 -1.68 0.74
C LYS A 144 6.05 -1.91 2.05
N PHE A 145 6.65 -1.59 3.16
CA PHE A 145 6.04 -1.66 4.49
C PHE A 145 6.74 -0.69 5.47
N ASN A 146 6.16 -0.52 6.63
CA ASN A 146 6.75 0.32 7.66
C ASN A 146 7.76 -0.46 8.53
N GLU A 147 8.56 0.27 9.31
CA GLU A 147 9.58 -0.27 10.20
C GLU A 147 9.01 -1.30 11.19
N PHE A 148 7.82 -1.05 11.74
CA PHE A 148 7.15 -1.98 12.66
C PHE A 148 6.84 -3.34 11.97
N THR A 149 6.34 -3.32 10.74
CA THR A 149 6.10 -4.54 9.96
C THR A 149 7.42 -5.27 9.67
N ALA A 150 8.46 -4.50 9.29
CA ALA A 150 9.80 -5.06 9.03
C ALA A 150 10.37 -5.78 10.26
N GLU A 151 10.28 -5.17 11.42
CA GLU A 151 10.74 -5.74 12.70
C GLU A 151 9.97 -7.01 13.06
N ASN A 152 8.65 -7.02 12.89
CA ASN A 152 7.83 -8.20 13.14
C ASN A 152 8.17 -9.38 12.21
N MET A 153 8.48 -9.11 10.95
CA MET A 153 8.90 -10.15 9.98
C MET A 153 10.24 -10.79 10.37
N VAL A 154 11.14 -10.04 10.98
CA VAL A 154 12.43 -10.55 11.51
C VAL A 154 12.25 -11.19 12.87
N GLY A 155 11.42 -10.60 13.77
CA GLY A 155 11.19 -11.10 15.12
C GLY A 155 10.51 -12.47 15.18
N ASN A 156 9.70 -12.81 14.20
CA ASN A 156 9.07 -14.14 14.10
C ASN A 156 10.09 -15.25 13.77
N ASP A 157 11.25 -14.89 13.22
CA ASP A 157 12.36 -15.82 12.95
C ASP A 157 13.43 -15.82 14.05
N ALA A 158 13.28 -15.00 15.10
CA ALA A 158 14.30 -14.75 16.14
C ALA A 158 14.53 -15.92 17.15
N ASN A 159 14.36 -17.17 16.72
CA ASN A 159 14.93 -18.32 17.43
C ASN A 159 16.48 -18.35 17.40
N GLU A 160 17.12 -17.40 16.72
CA GLU A 160 18.59 -17.31 16.57
C GLU A 160 19.24 -16.17 17.39
N GLY A 161 18.69 -15.79 18.55
CA GLY A 161 19.39 -14.94 19.51
C GLY A 161 19.67 -13.49 19.05
N VAL A 162 18.93 -12.97 18.10
CA VAL A 162 19.02 -11.57 17.69
C VAL A 162 18.16 -10.71 18.64
N ASP A 163 18.83 -9.88 19.43
CA ASP A 163 18.15 -8.90 20.29
C ASP A 163 17.49 -7.81 19.41
N VAL A 164 16.21 -8.01 19.09
CA VAL A 164 15.39 -7.12 18.22
C VAL A 164 15.07 -5.78 18.89
N LYS A 165 15.37 -5.62 20.17
CA LYS A 165 15.07 -4.41 20.96
C LYS A 165 15.98 -3.21 20.70
N SER A 166 16.99 -3.33 19.85
CA SER A 166 17.80 -2.17 19.42
C SER A 166 17.25 -1.62 18.12
N ASN A 167 16.76 -0.39 18.11
CA ASN A 167 16.36 0.47 16.98
C ASN A 167 17.40 0.47 15.83
N ASN A 168 17.59 -0.64 15.14
CA ASN A 168 18.53 -0.70 14.04
C ASN A 168 17.84 -1.20 12.75
N SER A 169 17.03 -0.32 12.16
CA SER A 169 16.34 -0.57 10.91
C SER A 169 17.26 -1.04 9.78
N ILE A 170 18.54 -0.62 9.79
CA ILE A 170 19.55 -1.10 8.83
C ILE A 170 19.86 -2.58 9.06
N LYS A 171 19.93 -3.03 10.33
CA LYS A 171 20.14 -4.43 10.66
C LYS A 171 18.96 -5.29 10.20
N THR A 172 17.75 -4.82 10.47
CA THR A 172 16.50 -5.42 9.99
C THR A 172 16.48 -5.51 8.47
N ALA A 173 16.83 -4.42 7.77
CA ALA A 173 16.94 -4.39 6.31
C ALA A 173 17.94 -5.43 5.77
N LYS A 174 19.10 -5.59 6.42
CA LYS A 174 20.11 -6.61 6.05
C LYS A 174 19.59 -8.04 6.17
N ILE A 175 18.81 -8.33 7.21
CA ILE A 175 18.21 -9.65 7.39
C ILE A 175 17.14 -9.89 6.31
N LEU A 176 16.26 -8.91 6.09
CA LEU A 176 15.20 -9.00 5.07
C LEU A 176 15.78 -9.11 3.65
N SER A 177 16.85 -8.37 3.33
CA SER A 177 17.56 -8.46 2.06
C SER A 177 18.00 -9.89 1.77
N LYS A 178 18.62 -10.56 2.73
CA LYS A 178 19.08 -11.96 2.58
C LYS A 178 17.93 -12.95 2.53
N LYS A 179 16.84 -12.69 3.29
CA LYS A 179 15.69 -13.60 3.39
C LYS A 179 14.84 -13.58 2.13
N LEU A 180 14.55 -12.39 1.61
CA LEU A 180 13.54 -12.19 0.58
C LEU A 180 14.14 -12.03 -0.82
N ASN A 181 15.36 -11.52 -0.94
CA ASN A 181 16.04 -11.26 -2.22
C ASN A 181 15.18 -10.46 -3.20
N GLN A 182 14.55 -9.40 -2.71
CA GLN A 182 13.61 -8.54 -3.44
C GLN A 182 13.95 -7.08 -3.21
N THR A 183 13.45 -6.18 -4.07
CA THR A 183 13.47 -4.73 -3.81
C THR A 183 12.48 -4.42 -2.69
N ILE A 184 12.94 -3.73 -1.64
CA ILE A 184 12.15 -3.42 -0.44
C ILE A 184 12.28 -1.95 -0.06
N PHE A 185 11.14 -1.30 0.16
CA PHE A 185 11.04 0.04 0.73
C PHE A 185 10.53 -0.03 2.18
N ILE A 186 11.37 0.36 3.14
CA ILE A 186 11.00 0.37 4.58
C ILE A 186 10.82 1.82 5.02
N THR A 187 9.58 2.22 5.30
CA THR A 187 9.26 3.58 5.75
C THR A 187 9.50 3.73 7.24
N ARG A 188 10.17 4.83 7.67
CA ARG A 188 10.60 5.09 9.05
C ARG A 188 10.12 6.45 9.59
N GLY A 189 9.00 6.95 9.09
CA GLY A 189 8.45 8.25 9.49
C GLY A 189 9.46 9.40 9.32
N ILE A 190 9.78 10.08 10.41
CA ILE A 190 10.73 11.21 10.40
C ILE A 190 12.16 10.82 10.01
N ASN A 191 12.51 9.55 10.03
CA ASN A 191 13.81 9.01 9.64
C ASN A 191 13.88 8.64 8.15
N GLY A 192 12.82 8.95 7.38
CA GLY A 192 12.79 8.72 5.94
C GLY A 192 12.51 7.27 5.55
N CYS A 193 13.26 6.75 4.60
CA CYS A 193 13.09 5.40 4.06
C CYS A 193 14.41 4.66 3.96
N ILE A 194 14.39 3.34 4.14
CA ILE A 194 15.46 2.45 3.73
C ILE A 194 15.02 1.75 2.45
N LEU A 195 15.87 1.79 1.45
CA LEU A 195 15.78 0.99 0.24
C LEU A 195 16.73 -0.20 0.36
N VAL A 196 16.20 -1.40 0.12
CA VAL A 196 16.98 -2.60 -0.18
C VAL A 196 16.78 -2.89 -1.65
N ASP A 197 17.85 -2.93 -2.43
CA ASP A 197 17.80 -3.20 -3.86
C ASP A 197 19.06 -3.92 -4.32
N GLU A 198 18.92 -5.05 -5.03
CA GLU A 198 20.02 -5.91 -5.47
C GLU A 198 21.04 -6.25 -4.37
N GLY A 199 20.57 -6.38 -3.13
CA GLY A 199 21.41 -6.64 -1.96
C GLY A 199 22.07 -5.41 -1.36
N GLU A 200 22.03 -4.25 -2.01
CA GLU A 200 22.48 -2.96 -1.49
C GLU A 200 21.44 -2.35 -0.55
N ILE A 201 21.91 -1.57 0.42
CA ILE A 201 21.05 -0.85 1.36
C ILE A 201 21.37 0.63 1.28
N LYS A 202 20.37 1.42 0.94
CA LYS A 202 20.47 2.88 0.82
C LYS A 202 19.48 3.54 1.76
N GLU A 203 19.90 4.61 2.43
CA GLU A 203 19.02 5.45 3.24
C GLU A 203 18.60 6.68 2.45
N ILE A 204 17.30 6.92 2.40
CA ILE A 204 16.70 8.13 1.84
C ILE A 204 16.21 8.98 3.02
N PRO A 205 16.78 10.15 3.26
CA PRO A 205 16.42 11.00 4.37
C PRO A 205 15.00 11.55 4.19
N SER A 206 14.28 11.78 5.31
CA SER A 206 13.02 12.51 5.26
C SER A 206 13.25 13.99 4.95
N ILE A 207 12.22 14.62 4.42
CA ILE A 207 12.19 16.07 4.26
C ILE A 207 11.70 16.68 5.59
N LYS A 208 12.49 17.61 6.12
CA LYS A 208 12.11 18.31 7.36
C LYS A 208 10.95 19.27 7.10
N ILE A 209 9.82 18.99 7.71
CA ILE A 209 8.65 19.86 7.69
C ILE A 209 8.56 20.61 9.02
N THR A 210 8.33 21.91 8.95
CA THR A 210 8.08 22.77 10.12
C THR A 210 6.57 22.99 10.29
N GLY A 211 6.10 23.07 11.53
CA GLY A 211 4.69 23.26 11.86
C GLY A 211 3.98 21.97 12.27
N GLU A 212 2.66 22.06 12.37
CA GLU A 212 1.81 20.89 12.67
C GLU A 212 1.77 19.94 11.46
N ILE A 213 1.77 18.66 11.74
CA ILE A 213 1.72 17.60 10.72
C ILE A 213 0.67 16.55 11.11
N ASP A 214 0.05 15.95 10.09
CA ASP A 214 -0.78 14.76 10.22
C ASP A 214 -0.18 13.63 9.38
N THR A 215 0.22 12.55 10.03
CA THR A 215 0.91 11.44 9.35
C THR A 215 -0.05 10.43 8.71
N VAL A 216 -1.35 10.62 8.83
CA VAL A 216 -2.36 9.73 8.24
C VAL A 216 -2.27 9.80 6.71
N GLY A 217 -2.09 8.64 6.07
CA GLY A 217 -1.97 8.53 4.61
C GLY A 217 -0.59 8.83 4.03
N ALA A 218 0.41 9.20 4.86
CA ALA A 218 1.79 9.43 4.38
C ALA A 218 2.37 8.21 3.66
N GLY A 219 2.14 7.01 4.19
CA GLY A 219 2.56 5.76 3.58
C GLY A 219 1.90 5.49 2.23
N ASP A 220 0.63 5.83 2.08
CA ASP A 220 -0.12 5.67 0.83
C ASP A 220 0.33 6.67 -0.23
N SER A 221 0.62 7.90 0.18
CA SER A 221 1.18 8.94 -0.71
C SER A 221 2.60 8.56 -1.17
N MET A 222 3.42 8.02 -0.27
CA MET A 222 4.73 7.50 -0.62
C MET A 222 4.64 6.35 -1.63
N LEU A 223 3.73 5.40 -1.40
CA LEU A 223 3.49 4.29 -2.31
C LEU A 223 3.11 4.79 -3.71
N ALA A 224 2.21 5.76 -3.79
CA ALA A 224 1.80 6.33 -5.07
C ALA A 224 2.97 7.02 -5.80
N GLY A 225 3.80 7.79 -5.10
CA GLY A 225 5.00 8.41 -5.67
C GLY A 225 6.01 7.38 -6.18
N ILE A 226 6.25 6.30 -5.42
CA ILE A 226 7.10 5.19 -5.84
C ILE A 226 6.57 4.55 -7.13
N CYS A 227 5.27 4.24 -7.17
CA CYS A 227 4.67 3.57 -8.31
C CYS A 227 4.76 4.40 -9.60
N ILE A 228 4.49 5.71 -9.52
CA ILE A 228 4.60 6.60 -10.69
C ILE A 228 6.03 6.65 -11.21
N ALA A 229 7.01 6.80 -10.32
CA ALA A 229 8.41 6.84 -10.72
C ALA A 229 8.87 5.53 -11.38
N LEU A 230 8.46 4.37 -10.83
CA LEU A 230 8.78 3.07 -11.40
C LEU A 230 8.17 2.89 -12.81
N VAL A 231 6.91 3.29 -13.00
CA VAL A 231 6.24 3.21 -14.31
C VAL A 231 6.88 4.16 -15.32
N ASP A 232 7.37 5.32 -14.86
CA ASP A 232 8.15 6.26 -15.71
C ASP A 232 9.58 5.77 -16.02
N GLY A 233 9.96 4.58 -15.56
CA GLY A 233 11.26 3.97 -15.82
C GLY A 233 12.39 4.45 -14.91
N GLN A 234 12.07 5.10 -13.79
CA GLN A 234 13.07 5.50 -12.79
C GLN A 234 13.55 4.27 -12.00
N ASP A 235 14.79 4.31 -11.54
CA ASP A 235 15.33 3.31 -10.64
C ASP A 235 14.66 3.33 -9.25
N ALA A 236 14.90 2.31 -8.44
CA ALA A 236 14.31 2.18 -7.12
C ALA A 236 14.72 3.32 -6.17
N TYR A 237 15.94 3.88 -6.31
CA TYR A 237 16.42 4.99 -5.49
C TYR A 237 15.66 6.29 -5.81
N ASN A 238 15.56 6.66 -7.08
CA ASN A 238 14.80 7.83 -7.52
C ASN A 238 13.32 7.70 -7.18
N SER A 239 12.78 6.47 -7.29
CA SER A 239 11.40 6.17 -6.89
C SER A 239 11.18 6.37 -5.39
N ALA A 240 12.12 5.94 -4.54
CA ALA A 240 12.07 6.21 -3.11
C ALA A 240 12.15 7.71 -2.79
N CYS A 241 12.96 8.47 -3.53
CA CYS A 241 13.07 9.93 -3.37
C CYS A 241 11.73 10.61 -3.70
N LEU A 242 11.10 10.27 -4.83
CA LEU A 242 9.79 10.83 -5.19
C LEU A 242 8.70 10.44 -4.18
N GLY A 243 8.70 9.17 -3.74
CA GLY A 243 7.79 8.71 -2.69
C GLY A 243 7.96 9.48 -1.37
N THR A 244 9.21 9.72 -0.96
CA THR A 244 9.51 10.50 0.25
C THR A 244 9.04 11.96 0.13
N LEU A 245 9.21 12.55 -1.05
CA LEU A 245 8.71 13.90 -1.36
C LEU A 245 7.17 13.93 -1.28
N ALA A 246 6.49 12.95 -1.87
CA ALA A 246 5.03 12.85 -1.82
C ALA A 246 4.51 12.70 -0.37
N ALA A 247 5.16 11.87 0.45
CA ALA A 247 4.83 11.75 1.86
C ALA A 247 4.98 13.10 2.59
N ALA A 248 6.06 13.85 2.33
CA ALA A 248 6.32 15.15 2.95
C ALA A 248 5.26 16.21 2.60
N VAL A 249 4.73 16.18 1.37
CA VAL A 249 3.61 17.05 0.98
C VAL A 249 2.34 16.65 1.71
N SER A 250 2.01 15.34 1.75
CA SER A 250 0.74 14.87 2.30
C SER A 250 0.59 15.14 3.79
N ILE A 251 1.67 15.01 4.59
CA ILE A 251 1.61 15.22 6.04
C ILE A 251 1.35 16.68 6.46
N LYS A 252 1.47 17.64 5.55
CA LYS A 252 1.10 19.06 5.79
C LYS A 252 -0.41 19.27 5.75
N LYS A 253 -1.20 18.31 5.26
CA LYS A 253 -2.64 18.39 5.12
C LYS A 253 -3.33 17.83 6.36
N LEU A 254 -3.61 18.71 7.33
CA LEU A 254 -4.17 18.33 8.61
C LEU A 254 -5.61 17.82 8.52
N TYR A 255 -5.96 16.86 9.40
CA TYR A 255 -7.31 16.32 9.58
C TYR A 255 -7.93 15.67 8.33
N GLN A 256 -7.10 15.21 7.41
CA GLN A 256 -7.54 14.51 6.21
C GLN A 256 -6.49 13.51 5.75
N THR A 257 -6.92 12.49 5.00
CA THR A 257 -6.00 11.66 4.23
C THR A 257 -5.57 12.47 3.01
N GLY A 258 -4.43 13.15 3.12
CA GLY A 258 -3.97 14.09 2.09
C GLY A 258 -3.61 13.38 0.80
N THR A 259 -3.98 13.98 -0.33
CA THR A 259 -3.46 13.63 -1.65
C THR A 259 -2.34 14.59 -2.05
N VAL A 260 -1.61 14.28 -3.09
CA VAL A 260 -0.46 15.06 -3.56
C VAL A 260 -0.62 15.35 -5.04
N THR A 261 -0.43 16.59 -5.44
CA THR A 261 -0.44 17.00 -6.85
C THR A 261 0.98 17.25 -7.37
N PRO A 262 1.22 17.17 -8.69
CA PRO A 262 2.53 17.49 -9.27
C PRO A 262 3.02 18.89 -8.92
N ASN A 263 2.12 19.88 -8.91
CA ASN A 263 2.49 21.26 -8.53
C ASN A 263 2.97 21.37 -7.09
N GLU A 264 2.34 20.65 -6.15
CA GLU A 264 2.76 20.63 -4.75
C GLU A 264 4.13 19.96 -4.57
N LEU A 265 4.43 18.93 -5.38
CA LEU A 265 5.77 18.31 -5.41
C LEU A 265 6.84 19.30 -5.85
N LEU A 266 6.60 20.05 -6.92
CA LEU A 266 7.53 21.07 -7.42
C LEU A 266 7.78 22.19 -6.40
N LEU A 267 6.75 22.58 -5.64
CA LEU A 267 6.87 23.61 -4.61
C LEU A 267 7.72 23.18 -3.40
N ILE A 268 7.78 21.92 -3.07
CA ILE A 268 8.56 21.44 -1.93
C ILE A 268 9.98 21.00 -2.34
N ALA A 269 10.19 20.70 -3.63
CA ALA A 269 11.48 20.32 -4.19
C ALA A 269 12.42 21.53 -4.44
N ASN A 270 11.87 22.73 -4.52
CA ASN A 270 12.59 24.00 -4.68
C ASN A 270 12.82 24.68 -3.32
#